data_80faa1fa815c622674ab4dd90d5a5da3
#
_entry.id   80faa1fa815c622674ab4dd90d5a5da3
#
_cell.length_a   1.000
_cell.length_b   1.000
_cell.length_c   1.000
_cell.angle_alpha   90.00
_cell.angle_beta   90.00
_cell.angle_gamma   90.00
#
_symmetry.space_group_name_H-M   'P 1'
#
loop_
_entity.id
_entity.type
_entity.pdbx_description
1 polymer ?
#
loop_
_entity_poly.entity_id
_entity_poly.type
_entity_poly.pdbx_seq_one_letter_code
_entity_poly.pdbx_strand_id
1 'polypeptide(L)'
;MAKKESTGDLPKAVQDYMDKLKVSAEEYAQKVEDAKSFDIDPHLVKLMWDEPFYSAISRRISKSRSLDLPTAGVCVIDGSPSLLWNPVFFNEMTDKEVRGVLIHEFMHLIYDHVTLRKRDPHMLWNLATDCAINSMIPESNLPVDCVFPGKLNPKADPNDPIWKAIASFPRGQSS
;
A
#
# COMPACT_ATOMS: atom_id res chain seq x y z
N MET A 1 -6.01 12.19 -32.49
CA MET A 1 -6.56 10.81 -32.48
C MET A 1 -6.12 10.19 -31.15
N ALA A 2 -6.97 10.20 -30.15
CA ALA A 2 -6.70 9.58 -28.87
C ALA A 2 -6.75 8.05 -29.06
N LYS A 3 -5.66 7.35 -28.75
CA LYS A 3 -5.66 5.89 -28.63
C LYS A 3 -6.66 5.51 -27.55
N LYS A 4 -7.72 4.81 -27.93
CA LYS A 4 -8.56 4.05 -27.00
C LYS A 4 -7.63 3.04 -26.34
N GLU A 5 -7.23 3.27 -25.09
CA GLU A 5 -6.63 2.25 -24.26
C GLU A 5 -7.68 1.15 -24.11
N SER A 6 -7.41 0.01 -24.71
CA SER A 6 -8.27 -1.16 -24.66
C SER A 6 -8.25 -1.68 -23.22
N THR A 7 -9.40 -2.04 -22.71
CA THR A 7 -9.62 -2.80 -21.47
C THR A 7 -9.10 -4.26 -21.57
N GLY A 8 -8.06 -4.48 -22.38
CA GLY A 8 -7.41 -5.77 -22.56
C GLY A 8 -6.34 -5.96 -21.50
N ASP A 9 -6.52 -6.98 -20.69
CA ASP A 9 -5.60 -7.56 -19.71
C ASP A 9 -5.09 -6.60 -18.62
N LEU A 10 -5.98 -6.28 -17.67
CA LEU A 10 -5.55 -5.70 -16.40
C LEU A 10 -4.55 -6.64 -15.71
N PRO A 11 -3.51 -6.10 -15.05
CA PRO A 11 -2.59 -6.90 -14.28
C PRO A 11 -3.30 -7.79 -13.26
N LYS A 12 -2.82 -9.02 -13.07
CA LYS A 12 -3.46 -9.99 -12.18
C LYS A 12 -3.73 -9.43 -10.78
N ALA A 13 -2.80 -8.66 -10.22
CA ALA A 13 -2.97 -8.04 -8.91
C ALA A 13 -4.16 -7.08 -8.86
N VAL A 14 -4.44 -6.37 -9.95
CA VAL A 14 -5.60 -5.48 -10.07
C VAL A 14 -6.87 -6.29 -10.23
N GLN A 15 -6.85 -7.38 -11.01
CA GLN A 15 -7.99 -8.29 -11.14
C GLN A 15 -8.35 -8.92 -9.80
N ASP A 16 -7.38 -9.47 -9.07
CA ASP A 16 -7.59 -10.07 -7.74
C ASP A 16 -8.16 -9.03 -6.74
N TYR A 17 -7.74 -7.77 -6.86
CA TYR A 17 -8.26 -6.67 -6.04
C TYR A 17 -9.71 -6.32 -6.39
N MET A 18 -10.05 -6.24 -7.67
CA MET A 18 -11.41 -6.02 -8.15
C MET A 18 -12.36 -7.14 -7.69
N ASP A 19 -11.91 -8.39 -7.80
CA ASP A 19 -12.68 -9.56 -7.34
C ASP A 19 -12.93 -9.49 -5.83
N LYS A 20 -11.93 -9.12 -5.04
CA LYS A 20 -12.06 -8.91 -3.59
C LYS A 20 -13.11 -7.85 -3.25
N LEU A 21 -13.13 -6.75 -4.00
CA LEU A 21 -14.09 -5.66 -3.83
C LEU A 21 -15.43 -5.90 -4.52
N LYS A 22 -15.56 -6.97 -5.31
CA LYS A 22 -16.74 -7.28 -6.15
C LYS A 22 -17.09 -6.16 -7.13
N VAL A 23 -16.06 -5.56 -7.72
CA VAL A 23 -16.16 -4.47 -8.70
C VAL A 23 -16.04 -5.04 -10.10
N SER A 24 -16.97 -4.72 -11.00
CA SER A 24 -16.88 -5.13 -12.41
C SER A 24 -15.81 -4.36 -13.19
N ALA A 25 -15.44 -4.87 -14.35
CA ALA A 25 -14.47 -4.19 -15.23
C ALA A 25 -14.97 -2.81 -15.69
N GLU A 26 -16.28 -2.68 -15.95
CA GLU A 26 -16.93 -1.44 -16.34
C GLU A 26 -16.89 -0.42 -15.19
N GLU A 27 -17.23 -0.87 -13.98
CA GLU A 27 -17.17 -0.02 -12.77
C GLU A 27 -15.74 0.44 -12.48
N TYR A 28 -14.76 -0.46 -12.64
CA TYR A 28 -13.35 -0.08 -12.46
C TYR A 28 -12.90 0.92 -13.52
N ALA A 29 -13.29 0.74 -14.77
CA ALA A 29 -13.00 1.70 -15.84
C ALA A 29 -13.60 3.10 -15.54
N GLN A 30 -14.81 3.15 -14.98
CA GLN A 30 -15.41 4.41 -14.53
C GLN A 30 -14.60 5.04 -13.40
N LYS A 31 -14.20 4.25 -12.39
CA LYS A 31 -13.34 4.72 -11.29
C LYS A 31 -11.99 5.27 -11.79
N VAL A 32 -11.40 4.65 -12.80
CA VAL A 32 -10.17 5.14 -13.45
C VAL A 32 -10.40 6.51 -14.11
N GLU A 33 -11.55 6.69 -14.77
CA GLU A 33 -11.94 7.98 -15.37
C GLU A 33 -12.12 9.04 -14.30
N ASP A 34 -12.85 8.73 -13.23
CA ASP A 34 -13.13 9.65 -12.12
C ASP A 34 -11.83 10.06 -11.38
N ALA A 35 -10.87 9.15 -11.30
CA ALA A 35 -9.58 9.37 -10.65
C ALA A 35 -8.53 10.05 -11.54
N LYS A 36 -8.85 10.39 -12.80
CA LYS A 36 -7.88 11.01 -13.72
C LYS A 36 -7.30 12.33 -13.21
N SER A 37 -8.13 13.12 -12.55
CA SER A 37 -7.74 14.42 -12.00
C SER A 37 -7.12 14.34 -10.61
N PHE A 38 -7.10 13.15 -9.99
CA PHE A 38 -6.50 13.00 -8.67
C PHE A 38 -5.00 13.29 -8.74
N ASP A 39 -4.53 14.14 -7.84
CA ASP A 39 -3.14 14.56 -7.73
C ASP A 39 -2.64 14.30 -6.30
N ILE A 40 -1.51 13.62 -6.18
CA ILE A 40 -0.87 13.30 -4.90
C ILE A 40 -0.09 14.51 -4.33
N ASP A 41 0.31 15.46 -5.16
CA ASP A 41 1.19 16.56 -4.77
C ASP A 41 0.63 17.45 -3.66
N PRO A 42 -0.67 17.84 -3.63
CA PRO A 42 -1.23 18.57 -2.51
C PRO A 42 -1.08 17.86 -1.16
N HIS A 43 -1.22 16.53 -1.15
CA HIS A 43 -1.06 15.70 0.05
C HIS A 43 0.41 15.64 0.49
N LEU A 44 1.34 15.57 -0.46
CA LEU A 44 2.77 15.63 -0.19
C LEU A 44 3.18 16.99 0.35
N VAL A 45 2.65 18.09 -0.20
CA VAL A 45 2.88 19.46 0.31
C VAL A 45 2.39 19.57 1.75
N LYS A 46 1.18 19.07 2.04
CA LYS A 46 0.64 19.08 3.39
C LYS A 46 1.47 18.24 4.35
N LEU A 47 1.93 17.07 3.91
CA LEU A 47 2.86 16.23 4.67
C LEU A 47 4.16 16.98 5.00
N MET A 48 4.65 17.83 4.08
CA MET A 48 5.85 18.66 4.31
C MET A 48 5.69 19.65 5.47
N TRP A 49 4.50 20.18 5.67
CA TRP A 49 4.21 21.10 6.76
C TRP A 49 3.99 20.38 8.09
N ASP A 50 3.24 19.29 8.06
CA ASP A 50 2.84 18.57 9.26
C ASP A 50 3.95 17.63 9.79
N GLU A 51 4.72 17.02 8.88
CA GLU A 51 5.70 15.96 9.17
C GLU A 51 7.02 16.16 8.40
N PRO A 52 7.87 17.10 8.83
CA PRO A 52 9.10 17.47 8.09
C PRO A 52 10.07 16.31 7.83
N PHE A 53 10.07 15.29 8.71
CA PHE A 53 10.90 14.11 8.55
C PHE A 53 10.52 13.31 7.30
N TYR A 54 9.24 12.99 7.12
CA TYR A 54 8.78 12.27 5.93
C TYR A 54 8.88 13.11 4.65
N SER A 55 8.79 14.42 4.79
CA SER A 55 9.06 15.36 3.71
C SER A 55 10.47 15.21 3.15
N ALA A 56 11.47 15.09 4.02
CA ALA A 56 12.87 14.93 3.60
C ALA A 56 13.06 13.63 2.80
N ILE A 57 12.37 12.57 3.18
CA ILE A 57 12.38 11.28 2.47
C ILE A 57 11.66 11.43 1.13
N SER A 58 10.45 11.98 1.14
CA SER A 58 9.64 12.18 -0.07
C SER A 58 10.39 12.89 -1.18
N ARG A 59 11.22 13.88 -0.87
CA ARG A 59 12.00 14.62 -1.87
C ARG A 59 13.09 13.82 -2.55
N ARG A 60 13.47 12.67 -1.99
CA ARG A 60 14.57 11.82 -2.49
C ARG A 60 14.10 10.63 -3.29
N ILE A 61 12.81 10.43 -3.40
CA ILE A 61 12.21 9.31 -4.13
C ILE A 61 11.41 9.81 -5.32
N SER A 62 11.45 9.08 -6.42
CA SER A 62 10.56 9.31 -7.55
C SER A 62 9.14 8.86 -7.19
N LYS A 63 8.14 9.48 -7.80
CA LYS A 63 6.73 9.14 -7.60
C LYS A 63 6.08 8.99 -8.96
N SER A 64 5.50 7.84 -9.20
CA SER A 64 4.90 7.54 -10.48
C SER A 64 3.49 6.97 -10.30
N ARG A 65 2.56 7.56 -11.03
CA ARG A 65 1.21 7.04 -11.16
C ARG A 65 1.26 5.73 -11.93
N SER A 66 0.56 4.70 -11.45
CA SER A 66 0.47 3.41 -12.12
C SER A 66 -0.89 2.78 -11.87
N LEU A 67 -1.45 2.18 -12.90
CA LEU A 67 -2.64 1.32 -12.82
C LEU A 67 -2.27 -0.17 -12.76
N ASP A 68 -0.97 -0.50 -12.76
CA ASP A 68 -0.48 -1.88 -12.75
C ASP A 68 -0.47 -2.50 -11.35
N LEU A 69 -0.67 -1.67 -10.31
CA LEU A 69 -0.82 -2.13 -8.93
C LEU A 69 -2.17 -1.68 -8.38
N PRO A 70 -2.78 -2.43 -7.45
CA PRO A 70 -4.11 -2.10 -6.92
C PRO A 70 -4.11 -0.91 -5.95
N THR A 71 -2.99 -0.67 -5.25
CA THR A 71 -2.90 0.30 -4.14
C THR A 71 -1.73 1.26 -4.34
N ALA A 72 -0.78 1.26 -3.42
CA ALA A 72 0.50 1.93 -3.52
C ALA A 72 1.60 0.95 -3.10
N GLY A 73 2.85 1.30 -3.39
CA GLY A 73 3.98 0.51 -2.95
C GLY A 73 5.31 1.21 -3.28
N VAL A 74 6.27 1.03 -2.40
CA VAL A 74 7.65 1.45 -2.64
C VAL A 74 8.47 0.30 -3.21
N CYS A 75 9.32 0.63 -4.16
CA CYS A 75 10.20 -0.32 -4.83
C CYS A 75 11.53 0.36 -5.21
N VAL A 76 12.45 -0.41 -5.75
CA VAL A 76 13.70 0.13 -6.31
C VAL A 76 13.64 -0.02 -7.83
N ILE A 77 13.73 1.09 -8.54
CA ILE A 77 13.76 1.15 -10.00
C ILE A 77 15.10 1.79 -10.40
N ASP A 78 15.87 1.09 -11.21
CA ASP A 78 17.21 1.53 -11.67
C ASP A 78 18.13 1.98 -10.51
N GLY A 79 18.08 1.23 -9.40
CA GLY A 79 18.89 1.52 -8.22
C GLY A 79 18.40 2.68 -7.36
N SER A 80 17.26 3.28 -7.70
CA SER A 80 16.68 4.42 -6.97
C SER A 80 15.33 4.06 -6.33
N PRO A 81 15.07 4.50 -5.08
CA PRO A 81 13.78 4.27 -4.45
C PRO A 81 12.67 5.04 -5.17
N SER A 82 11.56 4.39 -5.36
CA SER A 82 10.40 4.91 -6.09
C SER A 82 9.11 4.53 -5.40
N LEU A 83 8.16 5.45 -5.35
CA LEU A 83 6.78 5.22 -4.96
C LEU A 83 5.92 5.07 -6.21
N LEU A 84 5.31 3.89 -6.37
CA LEU A 84 4.25 3.68 -7.35
C LEU A 84 2.90 3.81 -6.64
N TRP A 85 1.94 4.48 -7.27
CA TRP A 85 0.65 4.72 -6.64
C TRP A 85 -0.50 4.66 -7.65
N ASN A 86 -1.60 4.01 -7.23
CA ASN A 86 -2.81 3.90 -8.04
C ASN A 86 -3.77 5.05 -7.70
N PRO A 87 -4.14 5.89 -8.69
CA PRO A 87 -5.03 7.02 -8.45
C PRO A 87 -6.44 6.60 -8.03
N VAL A 88 -6.94 5.46 -8.50
CA VAL A 88 -8.26 4.94 -8.10
C VAL A 88 -8.31 4.67 -6.60
N PHE A 89 -7.26 4.04 -6.08
CA PHE A 89 -7.13 3.75 -4.66
C PHE A 89 -7.12 5.03 -3.80
N PHE A 90 -6.33 6.02 -4.20
CA PHE A 90 -6.23 7.27 -3.44
C PHE A 90 -7.45 8.18 -3.59
N ASN A 91 -8.12 8.16 -4.75
CA ASN A 91 -9.30 9.00 -4.99
C ASN A 91 -10.51 8.62 -4.10
N GLU A 92 -10.52 7.42 -3.57
CA GLU A 92 -11.57 6.93 -2.65
C GLU A 92 -11.30 7.25 -1.17
N MET A 93 -10.14 7.86 -0.87
CA MET A 93 -9.68 8.11 0.49
C MET A 93 -9.91 9.54 0.94
N THR A 94 -10.03 9.69 2.25
CA THR A 94 -9.93 10.99 2.90
C THR A 94 -8.48 11.50 2.89
N ASP A 95 -8.28 12.81 3.02
CA ASP A 95 -6.95 13.42 3.14
C ASP A 95 -6.08 12.80 4.24
N LYS A 96 -6.70 12.35 5.32
CA LYS A 96 -5.99 11.72 6.44
C LYS A 96 -5.48 10.33 6.07
N GLU A 97 -6.31 9.56 5.38
CA GLU A 97 -5.95 8.22 4.91
C GLU A 97 -4.86 8.29 3.84
N VAL A 98 -4.97 9.21 2.87
CA VAL A 98 -3.91 9.45 1.87
C VAL A 98 -2.57 9.71 2.57
N ARG A 99 -2.54 10.61 3.55
CA ARG A 99 -1.31 10.90 4.30
C ARG A 99 -0.81 9.70 5.10
N GLY A 100 -1.71 8.97 5.74
CA GLY A 100 -1.38 7.76 6.50
C GLY A 100 -0.73 6.69 5.61
N VAL A 101 -1.28 6.46 4.42
CA VAL A 101 -0.71 5.53 3.43
C VAL A 101 0.66 6.01 2.95
N LEU A 102 0.83 7.31 2.67
CA LEU A 102 2.13 7.86 2.28
C LEU A 102 3.20 7.67 3.37
N ILE A 103 2.84 7.91 4.62
CA ILE A 103 3.72 7.66 5.77
C ILE A 103 4.07 6.17 5.84
N HIS A 104 3.09 5.29 5.69
CA HIS A 104 3.28 3.84 5.69
C HIS A 104 4.32 3.41 4.64
N GLU A 105 4.17 3.87 3.40
CA GLU A 105 5.11 3.55 2.32
C GLU A 105 6.52 4.09 2.60
N PHE A 106 6.63 5.29 3.14
CA PHE A 106 7.94 5.84 3.50
C PHE A 106 8.60 5.09 4.66
N MET A 107 7.82 4.54 5.59
CA MET A 107 8.35 3.70 6.66
C MET A 107 8.95 2.40 6.12
N HIS A 108 8.39 1.81 5.06
CA HIS A 108 9.02 0.66 4.39
C HIS A 108 10.43 0.98 3.88
N LEU A 109 10.66 2.19 3.39
CA LEU A 109 12.01 2.63 2.98
C LEU A 109 12.93 2.87 4.18
N ILE A 110 12.43 3.52 5.24
CA ILE A 110 13.20 3.81 6.46
C ILE A 110 13.70 2.53 7.12
N TYR A 111 12.85 1.50 7.17
CA TYR A 111 13.18 0.22 7.79
C TYR A 111 13.87 -0.77 6.85
N ASP A 112 14.21 -0.35 5.64
CA ASP A 112 14.86 -1.20 4.63
C ASP A 112 14.06 -2.48 4.28
N HIS A 113 12.75 -2.47 4.41
CA HIS A 113 11.91 -3.63 4.14
C HIS A 113 11.96 -4.06 2.67
N VAL A 114 12.26 -3.13 1.78
CA VAL A 114 12.27 -3.31 0.32
C VAL A 114 13.61 -3.80 -0.20
N THR A 115 14.71 -3.56 0.54
CA THR A 115 16.07 -3.83 0.11
C THR A 115 16.78 -4.85 1.00
N LEU A 116 17.46 -4.40 2.04
CA LEU A 116 18.39 -5.22 2.85
C LEU A 116 17.69 -6.19 3.78
N ARG A 117 16.46 -5.88 4.22
CA ARG A 117 15.72 -6.69 5.19
C ARG A 117 14.66 -7.59 4.57
N LYS A 118 14.65 -7.73 3.26
CA LYS A 118 13.71 -8.62 2.58
C LYS A 118 13.91 -10.08 3.01
N ARG A 119 12.82 -10.77 3.35
CA ARG A 119 12.84 -12.16 3.83
C ARG A 119 11.83 -13.03 3.11
N ASP A 120 12.09 -14.32 3.08
CA ASP A 120 11.19 -15.33 2.59
C ASP A 120 10.46 -16.04 3.74
N PRO A 121 9.20 -16.46 3.55
CA PRO A 121 8.36 -16.18 2.38
C PRO A 121 7.89 -14.72 2.33
N HIS A 122 7.99 -14.11 1.16
CA HIS A 122 7.77 -12.68 0.94
C HIS A 122 6.41 -12.19 1.46
N MET A 123 5.34 -12.96 1.26
CA MET A 123 3.99 -12.60 1.72
C MET A 123 3.93 -12.41 3.24
N LEU A 124 4.59 -13.29 3.99
CA LEU A 124 4.62 -13.20 5.46
C LEU A 124 5.48 -12.04 5.94
N TRP A 125 6.58 -11.79 5.25
CA TRP A 125 7.41 -10.64 5.54
C TRP A 125 6.62 -9.35 5.35
N ASN A 126 5.92 -9.19 4.23
CA ASN A 126 5.07 -8.02 3.99
C ASN A 126 4.00 -7.89 5.08
N LEU A 127 3.26 -8.94 5.37
CA LEU A 127 2.23 -8.90 6.41
C LEU A 127 2.79 -8.50 7.79
N ALA A 128 3.95 -9.03 8.16
CA ALA A 128 4.58 -8.71 9.44
C ALA A 128 5.07 -7.26 9.49
N THR A 129 5.66 -6.77 8.40
CA THR A 129 6.13 -5.38 8.30
C THR A 129 4.97 -4.40 8.26
N ASP A 130 3.88 -4.71 7.55
CA ASP A 130 2.67 -3.90 7.51
C ASP A 130 2.02 -3.81 8.89
N CYS A 131 1.89 -4.93 9.60
CA CYS A 131 1.41 -4.94 10.99
C CYS A 131 2.26 -4.04 11.90
N ALA A 132 3.59 -4.11 11.77
CA ALA A 132 4.50 -3.31 12.58
C ALA A 132 4.37 -1.81 12.26
N ILE A 133 4.33 -1.45 10.98
CA ILE A 133 4.18 -0.06 10.55
C ILE A 133 2.81 0.49 10.94
N ASN A 134 1.74 -0.24 10.67
CA ASN A 134 0.38 0.20 10.96
C ASN A 134 0.16 0.43 12.46
N SER A 135 0.85 -0.30 13.33
CA SER A 135 0.79 -0.05 14.78
C SER A 135 1.42 1.28 15.22
N MET A 136 2.21 1.93 14.36
CA MET A 136 2.84 3.24 14.61
C MET A 136 2.06 4.42 14.01
N ILE A 137 1.04 4.15 13.20
CA ILE A 137 0.20 5.16 12.56
C ILE A 137 -1.18 5.13 13.25
N PRO A 138 -1.79 6.28 13.59
CA PRO A 138 -3.14 6.30 14.12
C PRO A 138 -4.11 5.56 13.19
N GLU A 139 -4.87 4.62 13.73
CA GLU A 139 -5.80 3.78 12.95
C GLU A 139 -6.79 4.62 12.11
N SER A 140 -7.22 5.77 12.64
CA SER A 140 -8.10 6.73 11.94
C SER A 140 -7.46 7.38 10.71
N ASN A 141 -6.16 7.18 10.50
CA ASN A 141 -5.41 7.70 9.36
C ASN A 141 -5.06 6.61 8.35
N LEU A 142 -5.59 5.42 8.51
CA LEU A 142 -5.38 4.29 7.61
C LEU A 142 -6.71 3.76 7.09
N PRO A 143 -6.75 3.20 5.87
CA PRO A 143 -7.93 2.52 5.35
C PRO A 143 -8.41 1.40 6.27
N VAL A 144 -9.72 1.17 6.27
CA VAL A 144 -10.38 0.19 7.16
C VAL A 144 -9.83 -1.23 7.01
N ASP A 145 -9.37 -1.59 5.82
CA ASP A 145 -8.86 -2.93 5.50
C ASP A 145 -7.38 -3.15 5.86
N CYS A 146 -6.74 -2.17 6.50
CA CYS A 146 -5.36 -2.32 6.93
C CYS A 146 -5.21 -3.39 8.01
N VAL A 147 -4.10 -4.14 7.93
CA VAL A 147 -3.79 -5.19 8.90
C VAL A 147 -3.17 -4.59 10.17
N PHE A 148 -3.65 -5.06 11.34
CA PHE A 148 -3.11 -4.67 12.64
C PHE A 148 -2.80 -5.89 13.49
N PRO A 149 -1.78 -5.82 14.37
CA PRO A 149 -1.57 -6.85 15.38
C PRO A 149 -2.83 -6.99 16.24
N GLY A 150 -3.34 -8.21 16.41
CA GLY A 150 -4.54 -8.48 17.20
C GLY A 150 -5.88 -8.29 16.51
N LYS A 151 -5.92 -7.67 15.34
CA LYS A 151 -7.10 -7.63 14.46
C LYS A 151 -7.05 -8.65 13.33
N LEU A 152 -5.97 -9.39 13.22
CA LEU A 152 -5.89 -10.57 12.36
C LEU A 152 -6.98 -11.54 12.83
N ASN A 153 -8.01 -11.67 12.01
CA ASN A 153 -9.30 -12.29 12.35
C ASN A 153 -9.11 -13.66 13.03
N PRO A 154 -9.52 -13.84 14.30
CA PRO A 154 -9.44 -15.14 14.98
C PRO A 154 -10.35 -16.21 14.36
N LYS A 155 -11.19 -15.86 13.38
CA LYS A 155 -12.01 -16.77 12.57
C LYS A 155 -11.36 -17.14 11.23
N ALA A 156 -10.12 -16.68 10.95
CA ALA A 156 -9.38 -17.16 9.80
C ALA A 156 -9.19 -18.68 9.93
N ASP A 157 -9.41 -19.40 8.82
CA ASP A 157 -9.23 -20.85 8.77
C ASP A 157 -7.86 -21.22 9.39
N PRO A 158 -7.83 -22.07 10.45
CA PRO A 158 -6.56 -22.53 11.04
C PRO A 158 -5.63 -23.20 10.03
N ASN A 159 -6.14 -23.58 8.86
CA ASN A 159 -5.38 -24.15 7.76
C ASN A 159 -4.84 -23.12 6.78
N ASP A 160 -5.25 -21.85 6.89
CA ASP A 160 -4.72 -20.76 6.06
C ASP A 160 -3.18 -20.71 6.23
N PRO A 161 -2.41 -20.78 5.12
CA PRO A 161 -0.95 -20.69 5.16
C PRO A 161 -0.42 -19.47 5.89
N ILE A 162 -1.12 -18.34 5.78
CA ILE A 162 -0.77 -17.09 6.47
C ILE A 162 -0.92 -17.26 7.98
N TRP A 163 -2.00 -17.88 8.44
CA TRP A 163 -2.26 -18.10 9.86
C TRP A 163 -1.25 -19.07 10.48
N LYS A 164 -0.93 -20.16 9.77
CA LYS A 164 0.12 -21.13 10.21
C LYS A 164 1.48 -20.47 10.33
N ALA A 165 1.80 -19.57 9.42
CA ALA A 165 3.07 -18.90 9.43
C ALA A 165 3.15 -17.83 10.53
N ILE A 166 2.09 -17.06 10.78
CA ILE A 166 2.02 -16.13 11.92
C ILE A 166 2.11 -16.90 13.24
N ALA A 167 1.45 -18.04 13.36
CA ALA A 167 1.50 -18.88 14.55
C ALA A 167 2.89 -19.51 14.79
N SER A 168 3.69 -19.65 13.75
CA SER A 168 5.06 -20.20 13.83
C SER A 168 6.14 -19.17 14.19
N PHE A 169 5.81 -17.86 14.21
CA PHE A 169 6.75 -16.86 14.69
C PHE A 169 7.02 -17.07 16.19
N PRO A 170 8.29 -17.13 16.61
CA PRO A 170 8.60 -17.22 18.02
C PRO A 170 8.03 -15.98 18.71
N ARG A 171 7.08 -16.19 19.62
CA ARG A 171 6.63 -15.12 20.51
C ARG A 171 7.86 -14.68 21.29
N GLY A 172 8.26 -13.41 21.10
CA GLY A 172 9.36 -12.85 21.84
C GLY A 172 9.15 -13.12 23.32
N GLN A 173 10.10 -13.79 23.94
CA GLN A 173 10.11 -13.95 25.37
C GLN A 173 10.23 -12.54 25.94
N SER A 174 9.16 -12.05 26.54
CA SER A 174 9.19 -10.86 27.38
C SER A 174 10.11 -11.18 28.58
N SER A 175 11.31 -10.65 28.49
CA SER A 175 12.21 -10.53 29.64
C SER A 175 11.89 -9.25 30.41
#